data_7d50dd3bf14e76ba4e7e478121d2ceaf
#
_entry.id   7d50dd3bf14e76ba4e7e478121d2ceaf
#
_cell.length_a   1.000
_cell.length_b   1.000
_cell.length_c   1.000
_cell.angle_alpha   90.00
_cell.angle_beta   90.00
_cell.angle_gamma   90.00
#
_symmetry.space_group_name_H-M   'P 1'
#
loop_
_entity.id
_entity.type
_entity.pdbx_description
1 polymer ?
#
loop_
_entity_poly.entity_id
_entity_poly.type
_entity_poly.pdbx_seq_one_letter_code
_entity_poly.pdbx_strand_id
1 'polypeptide(L)'
;MTLPLSQIFGLSSSMLTSLYAGATIHLVPRFDAEHLFKTLSKGITVFQGVPVMFSSLLEYSEINKLKIDAPRLKYLSSGGAPMDIDLKLRVEKTLGLPLNNGYGLSETSPTIAVPLHNQPRKDESIGNAIPGVQTRFVNPATGEDVPLGEIGELWIKSPGVMLGYYNNPEATKAVINEEGWFNTGDLARIDEDGAIFIVGRSKELIIRSGFNIYPPELEGILCSHPDLRNSAVAKRKVPGNEEVVAFEEPLQGKEIDPEILKKTGCGNEWLPTKDLRR
;
A
#
# COMPACT_ATOMS: atom_id res chain seq x y z
N MET A 1 17.13 4.61 9.14
CA MET A 1 16.17 3.50 8.99
C MET A 1 15.20 3.55 10.14
N THR A 2 13.92 3.73 9.84
CA THR A 2 12.81 3.90 10.81
C THR A 2 11.84 2.71 10.78
N LEU A 3 11.97 1.84 9.77
CA LEU A 3 11.16 0.64 9.65
C LEU A 3 11.55 -0.39 10.71
N PRO A 4 10.59 -1.04 11.39
CA PRO A 4 10.90 -2.04 12.41
C PRO A 4 11.57 -3.27 11.79
N LEU A 5 12.60 -3.79 12.48
CA LEU A 5 13.33 -4.98 12.05
C LEU A 5 12.52 -6.28 12.21
N SER A 6 11.44 -6.23 12.97
CA SER A 6 10.49 -7.34 13.09
C SER A 6 9.62 -7.51 11.84
N GLN A 7 9.59 -6.52 10.95
CA GLN A 7 8.91 -6.58 9.66
C GLN A 7 9.92 -6.83 8.54
N ILE A 8 9.55 -7.68 7.60
CA ILE A 8 10.43 -8.08 6.49
C ILE A 8 10.90 -6.89 5.64
N PHE A 9 10.08 -5.85 5.47
CA PHE A 9 10.46 -4.64 4.76
C PHE A 9 11.65 -3.95 5.43
N GLY A 10 11.61 -3.77 6.76
CA GLY A 10 12.73 -3.21 7.52
C GLY A 10 13.95 -4.13 7.52
N LEU A 11 13.75 -5.43 7.74
CA LEU A 11 14.83 -6.41 7.81
C LEU A 11 15.54 -6.59 6.46
N SER A 12 14.81 -6.94 5.40
CA SER A 12 15.41 -7.28 4.11
C SER A 12 15.67 -6.05 3.26
N SER A 13 14.63 -5.27 2.92
CA SER A 13 14.77 -4.18 1.95
C SER A 13 15.57 -2.99 2.49
N SER A 14 15.58 -2.78 3.81
CA SER A 14 16.35 -1.68 4.38
C SER A 14 17.68 -2.16 4.97
N MET A 15 17.68 -3.04 5.95
CA MET A 15 18.89 -3.43 6.67
C MET A 15 19.82 -4.31 5.83
N LEU A 16 19.32 -5.48 5.39
CA LEU A 16 20.18 -6.44 4.67
C LEU A 16 20.67 -5.89 3.33
N THR A 17 19.81 -5.21 2.59
CA THR A 17 20.22 -4.56 1.33
C THR A 17 21.27 -3.49 1.55
N SER A 18 21.14 -2.67 2.60
CA SER A 18 22.14 -1.66 2.94
C SER A 18 23.49 -2.27 3.33
N LEU A 19 23.47 -3.34 4.14
CA LEU A 19 24.69 -4.06 4.53
C LEU A 19 25.36 -4.71 3.31
N TYR A 20 24.58 -5.35 2.44
CA TYR A 20 25.08 -5.96 1.21
C TYR A 20 25.74 -4.93 0.28
N ALA A 21 25.15 -3.72 0.20
CA ALA A 21 25.69 -2.62 -0.61
C ALA A 21 26.85 -1.87 0.07
N GLY A 22 27.29 -2.25 1.28
CA GLY A 22 28.32 -1.53 2.04
C GLY A 22 27.91 -0.12 2.48
N ALA A 23 26.60 0.14 2.58
CA ALA A 23 26.07 1.44 2.94
C ALA A 23 26.07 1.69 4.45
N THR A 24 26.15 2.96 4.84
CA THR A 24 25.96 3.36 6.25
C THR A 24 24.48 3.41 6.57
N ILE A 25 24.08 2.77 7.67
CA ILE A 25 22.69 2.76 8.14
C ILE A 25 22.54 3.73 9.31
N HIS A 26 21.69 4.75 9.15
CA HIS A 26 21.27 5.60 10.26
C HIS A 26 20.06 4.98 10.96
N LEU A 27 20.30 4.34 12.12
CA LEU A 27 19.26 3.67 12.90
C LEU A 27 18.48 4.67 13.76
N VAL A 28 17.17 4.58 13.71
CA VAL A 28 16.27 5.39 14.52
C VAL A 28 15.33 4.43 15.28
N PRO A 29 15.33 4.44 16.61
CA PRO A 29 14.58 3.48 17.42
C PRO A 29 13.07 3.56 17.24
N ARG A 30 12.58 4.78 16.96
CA ARG A 30 11.15 5.06 16.73
C ARG A 30 11.03 6.17 15.70
N PHE A 31 10.04 6.04 14.80
CA PHE A 31 9.74 7.10 13.85
C PHE A 31 9.29 8.37 14.57
N ASP A 32 9.87 9.49 14.13
CA ASP A 32 9.52 10.84 14.53
C ASP A 32 9.73 11.77 13.34
N ALA A 33 8.71 12.57 13.00
CA ALA A 33 8.72 13.42 11.81
C ALA A 33 9.75 14.56 11.90
N GLU A 34 9.92 15.17 13.10
CA GLU A 34 10.93 16.21 13.33
C GLU A 34 12.33 15.63 13.17
N HIS A 35 12.57 14.45 13.74
CA HIS A 35 13.87 13.78 13.61
C HIS A 35 14.18 13.44 12.15
N LEU A 36 13.19 12.92 11.39
CA LEU A 36 13.35 12.66 9.96
C LEU A 36 13.65 13.94 9.20
N PHE A 37 12.88 15.00 9.42
CA PHE A 37 13.08 16.31 8.82
C PHE A 37 14.51 16.80 8.99
N LYS A 38 15.02 16.80 10.24
CA LYS A 38 16.40 17.20 10.57
C LYS A 38 17.45 16.26 9.98
N THR A 39 17.15 14.99 9.83
CA THR A 39 18.11 13.98 9.35
C THR A 39 18.27 14.04 7.82
N LEU A 40 17.23 14.39 7.08
CA LEU A 40 17.31 14.55 5.63
C LEU A 40 18.35 15.61 5.24
N SER A 41 18.42 16.74 5.95
CA SER A 41 19.41 17.80 5.69
C SER A 41 20.85 17.38 6.01
N LYS A 42 21.05 16.33 6.84
CA LYS A 42 22.38 15.81 7.22
C LYS A 42 23.00 14.86 6.19
N GLY A 43 22.35 14.68 5.04
CA GLY A 43 22.95 13.97 3.92
C GLY A 43 22.51 12.53 3.74
N ILE A 44 21.32 12.18 4.18
CA ILE A 44 20.67 10.90 3.84
C ILE A 44 20.51 10.81 2.32
N THR A 45 20.88 9.67 1.76
CA THR A 45 20.80 9.42 0.31
C THR A 45 19.62 8.54 -0.09
N VAL A 46 19.15 7.70 0.84
CA VAL A 46 18.03 6.78 0.62
C VAL A 46 17.07 6.89 1.80
N PHE A 47 15.80 7.07 1.53
CA PHE A 47 14.75 6.98 2.53
C PHE A 47 13.67 5.99 2.08
N GLN A 48 13.42 4.98 2.92
CA GLN A 48 12.37 3.99 2.76
C GLN A 48 11.42 4.09 3.94
N GLY A 49 10.12 4.13 3.67
CA GLY A 49 9.10 4.30 4.69
C GLY A 49 7.75 3.73 4.29
N VAL A 50 6.80 3.80 5.19
CA VAL A 50 5.38 3.54 4.89
C VAL A 50 4.67 4.87 4.59
N PRO A 51 3.50 4.87 3.91
CA PRO A 51 2.82 6.11 3.51
C PRO A 51 2.64 7.12 4.65
N VAL A 52 2.25 6.67 5.85
CA VAL A 52 2.06 7.54 7.02
C VAL A 52 3.34 8.28 7.45
N MET A 53 4.52 7.75 7.18
CA MET A 53 5.77 8.45 7.50
C MET A 53 5.99 9.65 6.57
N PHE A 54 5.59 9.53 5.31
CA PHE A 54 5.65 10.62 4.34
C PHE A 54 4.61 11.68 4.63
N SER A 55 3.36 11.30 4.93
CA SER A 55 2.32 12.27 5.30
C SER A 55 2.69 13.04 6.56
N SER A 56 3.21 12.38 7.60
CA SER A 56 3.67 13.03 8.83
C SER A 56 4.85 13.99 8.60
N LEU A 57 5.76 13.67 7.68
CA LEU A 57 6.86 14.56 7.31
C LEU A 57 6.34 15.84 6.62
N LEU A 58 5.40 15.71 5.68
CA LEU A 58 4.78 16.84 5.00
C LEU A 58 3.98 17.70 5.99
N GLU A 59 3.16 17.08 6.83
CA GLU A 59 2.38 17.75 7.87
C GLU A 59 3.28 18.54 8.85
N TYR A 60 4.38 17.94 9.31
CA TYR A 60 5.36 18.62 10.16
C TYR A 60 5.95 19.85 9.47
N SER A 61 6.31 19.73 8.21
CA SER A 61 6.84 20.84 7.39
C SER A 61 5.82 21.97 7.24
N GLU A 62 4.57 21.65 6.96
CA GLU A 62 3.47 22.62 6.76
C GLU A 62 3.11 23.36 8.06
N ILE A 63 2.91 22.63 9.17
CA ILE A 63 2.55 23.20 10.47
C ILE A 63 3.63 24.17 10.95
N ASN A 64 4.91 23.80 10.79
CA ASN A 64 6.03 24.62 11.25
C ASN A 64 6.48 25.64 10.21
N LYS A 65 5.85 25.69 9.01
CA LYS A 65 6.22 26.56 7.89
C LYS A 65 7.70 26.44 7.51
N LEU A 66 8.22 25.22 7.54
CA LEU A 66 9.61 24.90 7.22
C LEU A 66 9.69 24.26 5.84
N LYS A 67 10.73 24.56 5.07
CA LYS A 67 11.03 23.88 3.82
C LYS A 67 11.87 22.63 4.10
N ILE A 68 11.47 21.49 3.56
CA ILE A 68 12.26 20.27 3.64
C ILE A 68 13.51 20.45 2.78
N ASP A 69 14.67 20.28 3.40
CA ASP A 69 15.98 20.30 2.75
C ASP A 69 16.57 18.87 2.75
N ALA A 70 16.79 18.33 1.56
CA ALA A 70 17.29 16.96 1.40
C ALA A 70 18.33 16.89 0.26
N PRO A 71 19.46 17.62 0.38
CA PRO A 71 20.37 17.92 -0.74
C PRO A 71 21.09 16.70 -1.30
N ARG A 72 21.15 15.59 -0.56
CA ARG A 72 21.81 14.35 -0.98
C ARG A 72 20.86 13.19 -1.24
N LEU A 73 19.55 13.40 -1.05
CA LEU A 73 18.56 12.36 -1.27
C LEU A 73 18.55 11.96 -2.75
N LYS A 74 18.58 10.65 -3.02
CA LYS A 74 18.66 10.08 -4.36
C LYS A 74 17.55 9.07 -4.64
N TYR A 75 17.01 8.45 -3.59
CA TYR A 75 16.03 7.39 -3.73
C TYR A 75 14.99 7.45 -2.62
N LEU A 76 13.74 7.37 -3.04
CA LEU A 76 12.57 7.26 -2.17
C LEU A 76 11.78 6.00 -2.52
N SER A 77 11.39 5.25 -1.51
CA SER A 77 10.43 4.16 -1.69
C SER A 77 9.43 4.07 -0.55
N SER A 78 8.24 3.66 -0.92
CA SER A 78 7.17 3.34 0.01
C SER A 78 6.71 1.89 -0.20
N GLY A 79 6.16 1.28 0.84
CA GLY A 79 5.60 -0.07 0.78
C GLY A 79 4.93 -0.43 2.10
N GLY A 80 4.35 -1.63 2.16
CA GLY A 80 3.72 -2.18 3.35
C GLY A 80 2.32 -1.63 3.68
N ALA A 81 1.82 -0.70 2.88
CA ALA A 81 0.44 -0.20 2.91
C ALA A 81 0.07 0.37 1.53
N PRO A 82 -1.21 0.48 1.19
CA PRO A 82 -1.67 1.17 -0.01
C PRO A 82 -1.15 2.60 -0.08
N MET A 83 -0.75 3.04 -1.27
CA MET A 83 -0.26 4.39 -1.53
C MET A 83 -1.36 5.22 -2.19
N ASP A 84 -1.75 6.29 -1.53
CA ASP A 84 -2.63 7.29 -2.11
C ASP A 84 -1.89 8.14 -3.16
N ILE A 85 -2.53 8.38 -4.30
CA ILE A 85 -1.89 9.10 -5.41
C ILE A 85 -1.61 10.56 -5.08
N ASP A 86 -2.49 11.24 -4.35
CA ASP A 86 -2.31 12.64 -3.98
C ASP A 86 -1.15 12.78 -3.00
N LEU A 87 -1.03 11.89 -2.03
CA LEU A 87 0.13 11.83 -1.14
C LEU A 87 1.41 11.62 -1.94
N LYS A 88 1.42 10.64 -2.86
CA LYS A 88 2.57 10.37 -3.73
C LYS A 88 3.01 11.61 -4.49
N LEU A 89 2.09 12.28 -5.18
CA LEU A 89 2.39 13.48 -5.97
C LEU A 89 2.86 14.66 -5.10
N ARG A 90 2.30 14.83 -3.90
CA ARG A 90 2.75 15.85 -2.94
C ARG A 90 4.18 15.58 -2.46
N VAL A 91 4.53 14.33 -2.14
CA VAL A 91 5.89 13.93 -1.76
C VAL A 91 6.87 14.18 -2.90
N GLU A 92 6.54 13.73 -4.11
CA GLU A 92 7.38 13.92 -5.31
C GLU A 92 7.61 15.41 -5.61
N LYS A 93 6.57 16.22 -5.56
CA LYS A 93 6.66 17.67 -5.74
C LYS A 93 7.55 18.33 -4.67
N THR A 94 7.44 17.90 -3.42
CA THR A 94 8.16 18.51 -2.30
C THR A 94 9.63 18.13 -2.28
N LEU A 95 9.94 16.85 -2.53
CA LEU A 95 11.30 16.32 -2.46
C LEU A 95 12.03 16.31 -3.82
N GLY A 96 11.34 16.56 -4.92
CA GLY A 96 11.90 16.61 -6.27
C GLY A 96 12.39 15.26 -6.80
N LEU A 97 11.90 14.15 -6.25
CA LEU A 97 12.28 12.79 -6.60
C LEU A 97 11.04 11.90 -6.75
N PRO A 98 11.08 10.89 -7.65
CA PRO A 98 10.03 9.88 -7.72
C PRO A 98 9.89 9.11 -6.40
N LEU A 99 8.66 8.88 -5.96
CA LEU A 99 8.36 7.97 -4.87
C LEU A 99 7.97 6.59 -5.43
N ASN A 100 8.89 5.64 -5.30
CA ASN A 100 8.69 4.29 -5.81
C ASN A 100 7.79 3.50 -4.85
N ASN A 101 6.61 3.12 -5.31
CA ASN A 101 5.68 2.29 -4.54
C ASN A 101 5.99 0.81 -4.79
N GLY A 102 6.53 0.10 -3.80
CA GLY A 102 6.87 -1.32 -3.90
C GLY A 102 5.89 -2.20 -3.13
N TYR A 103 5.75 -3.43 -3.58
CA TYR A 103 4.88 -4.44 -2.98
C TYR A 103 5.62 -5.72 -2.69
N GLY A 104 5.24 -6.34 -1.59
CA GLY A 104 5.75 -7.63 -1.17
C GLY A 104 5.19 -8.08 0.17
N LEU A 105 5.45 -9.33 0.52
CA LEU A 105 4.95 -10.00 1.71
C LEU A 105 6.09 -10.69 2.46
N SER A 106 5.89 -11.02 3.73
CA SER A 106 6.84 -11.84 4.48
C SER A 106 7.06 -13.20 3.81
N GLU A 107 5.99 -13.74 3.25
CA GLU A 107 5.94 -14.99 2.53
C GLU A 107 6.70 -14.99 1.19
N THR A 108 7.17 -13.84 0.73
CA THR A 108 7.88 -13.67 -0.56
C THR A 108 9.27 -13.03 -0.45
N SER A 109 9.79 -12.80 0.76
CA SER A 109 11.20 -12.48 1.15
C SER A 109 11.79 -11.12 0.70
N PRO A 110 11.16 -9.97 0.68
CA PRO A 110 9.74 -9.66 0.63
C PRO A 110 9.24 -9.29 -0.77
N THR A 111 10.11 -8.70 -1.63
CA THR A 111 9.70 -7.91 -2.80
C THR A 111 9.18 -8.76 -3.94
N ILE A 112 7.99 -8.43 -4.39
CA ILE A 112 7.33 -9.02 -5.56
C ILE A 112 7.46 -8.08 -6.75
N ALA A 113 7.13 -6.80 -6.55
CA ALA A 113 7.13 -5.80 -7.61
C ALA A 113 7.60 -4.45 -7.08
N VAL A 114 8.22 -3.67 -7.96
CA VAL A 114 8.66 -2.30 -7.70
C VAL A 114 8.84 -1.57 -9.02
N PRO A 115 8.58 -0.26 -9.12
CA PRO A 115 8.90 0.54 -10.30
C PRO A 115 10.41 0.48 -10.61
N LEU A 116 10.75 0.34 -11.88
CA LEU A 116 12.15 0.41 -12.31
C LEU A 116 12.70 1.81 -12.05
N HIS A 117 13.92 1.89 -11.54
CA HIS A 117 14.55 3.16 -11.15
C HIS A 117 14.63 4.18 -12.31
N ASN A 118 14.82 3.70 -13.52
CA ASN A 118 14.89 4.52 -14.76
C ASN A 118 13.52 4.74 -15.42
N GLN A 119 12.47 4.14 -14.89
CA GLN A 119 11.09 4.26 -15.39
C GLN A 119 10.11 4.45 -14.21
N PRO A 120 10.21 5.60 -13.51
CA PRO A 120 9.34 5.86 -12.36
C PRO A 120 7.88 5.96 -12.81
N ARG A 121 6.99 5.38 -12.01
CA ARG A 121 5.54 5.42 -12.27
C ARG A 121 4.94 6.71 -11.72
N LYS A 122 3.95 7.24 -12.43
CA LYS A 122 3.17 8.42 -12.01
C LYS A 122 1.76 8.08 -11.52
N ASP A 123 1.47 6.81 -11.43
CA ASP A 123 0.21 6.23 -10.98
C ASP A 123 0.40 5.48 -9.64
N GLU A 124 -0.65 4.81 -9.16
CA GLU A 124 -0.63 4.02 -7.93
C GLU A 124 -0.02 2.62 -8.10
N SER A 125 0.43 2.26 -9.31
CA SER A 125 0.98 0.93 -9.55
C SER A 125 2.16 0.63 -8.63
N ILE A 126 2.30 -0.65 -8.31
CA ILE A 126 3.46 -1.19 -7.61
C ILE A 126 4.64 -1.49 -8.55
N GLY A 127 4.53 -1.05 -9.83
CA GLY A 127 5.50 -1.35 -10.87
C GLY A 127 5.38 -2.77 -11.43
N ASN A 128 6.46 -3.24 -12.03
CA ASN A 128 6.52 -4.56 -12.64
C ASN A 128 7.10 -5.59 -11.67
N ALA A 129 6.77 -6.86 -11.89
CA ALA A 129 7.38 -7.97 -11.16
C ALA A 129 8.91 -7.94 -11.31
N ILE A 130 9.63 -8.14 -10.19
CA ILE A 130 11.09 -8.17 -10.23
C ILE A 130 11.59 -9.44 -10.96
N PRO A 131 12.81 -9.44 -11.51
CA PRO A 131 13.38 -10.62 -12.18
C PRO A 131 13.28 -11.88 -11.31
N GLY A 132 12.79 -12.97 -11.92
CA GLY A 132 12.60 -14.26 -11.25
C GLY A 132 11.24 -14.44 -10.55
N VAL A 133 10.41 -13.41 -10.51
CA VAL A 133 9.02 -13.50 -10.05
C VAL A 133 8.09 -13.71 -11.24
N GLN A 134 7.28 -14.74 -11.17
CA GLN A 134 6.17 -15.01 -12.09
C GLN A 134 4.87 -14.65 -11.38
N THR A 135 3.94 -14.08 -12.12
CA THR A 135 2.64 -13.64 -11.61
C THR A 135 1.50 -14.25 -12.41
N ARG A 136 0.41 -14.60 -11.74
CA ARG A 136 -0.88 -14.98 -12.33
C ARG A 136 -1.98 -14.20 -11.62
N PHE A 137 -3.03 -13.91 -12.36
CA PHE A 137 -4.22 -13.21 -11.85
C PHE A 137 -5.39 -14.16 -12.04
N VAL A 138 -5.89 -14.70 -10.94
CA VAL A 138 -6.81 -15.84 -10.94
C VAL A 138 -8.18 -15.44 -10.43
N ASN A 139 -9.22 -15.83 -11.14
CA ASN A 139 -10.59 -15.66 -10.67
C ASN A 139 -10.83 -16.59 -9.46
N PRO A 140 -11.16 -16.03 -8.26
CA PRO A 140 -11.31 -16.83 -7.05
C PRO A 140 -12.49 -17.81 -7.10
N ALA A 141 -13.47 -17.59 -7.98
CA ALA A 141 -14.64 -18.45 -8.11
C ALA A 141 -14.41 -19.63 -9.05
N THR A 142 -13.64 -19.44 -10.13
CA THR A 142 -13.42 -20.48 -11.16
C THR A 142 -12.04 -21.14 -11.06
N GLY A 143 -11.05 -20.47 -10.45
CA GLY A 143 -9.65 -20.91 -10.42
C GLY A 143 -8.90 -20.71 -11.74
N GLU A 144 -9.51 -20.06 -12.72
CA GLU A 144 -8.92 -19.79 -14.03
C GLU A 144 -8.26 -18.40 -14.07
N ASP A 145 -7.28 -18.24 -14.96
CA ASP A 145 -6.64 -16.94 -15.18
C ASP A 145 -7.64 -15.93 -15.77
N VAL A 146 -7.62 -14.70 -15.26
CA VAL A 146 -8.44 -13.62 -15.82
C VAL A 146 -7.75 -12.97 -17.02
N PRO A 147 -8.52 -12.37 -17.95
CA PRO A 147 -7.97 -11.58 -19.04
C PRO A 147 -7.11 -10.40 -18.56
N LEU A 148 -6.23 -9.92 -19.44
CA LEU A 148 -5.41 -8.73 -19.20
C LEU A 148 -6.29 -7.53 -18.84
N GLY A 149 -5.92 -6.82 -17.78
CA GLY A 149 -6.63 -5.65 -17.26
C GLY A 149 -7.78 -5.99 -16.29
N GLU A 150 -8.23 -7.22 -16.24
CA GLU A 150 -9.25 -7.65 -15.29
C GLU A 150 -8.66 -7.95 -13.90
N ILE A 151 -9.52 -7.85 -12.88
CA ILE A 151 -9.12 -8.07 -11.49
C ILE A 151 -9.21 -9.55 -11.15
N GLY A 152 -8.11 -10.10 -10.62
CA GLY A 152 -8.03 -11.45 -10.07
C GLY A 152 -7.22 -11.50 -8.79
N GLU A 153 -7.24 -12.64 -8.11
CA GLU A 153 -6.28 -12.90 -7.02
C GLU A 153 -4.88 -13.01 -7.58
N LEU A 154 -3.94 -12.28 -6.97
CA LEU A 154 -2.54 -12.31 -7.34
C LEU A 154 -1.88 -13.58 -6.80
N TRP A 155 -1.43 -14.43 -7.71
CA TRP A 155 -0.64 -15.62 -7.41
C TRP A 155 0.80 -15.43 -7.86
N ILE A 156 1.75 -15.88 -7.04
CA ILE A 156 3.18 -15.65 -7.23
C ILE A 156 3.93 -16.98 -7.25
N LYS A 157 4.90 -17.09 -8.16
CA LYS A 157 5.90 -18.14 -8.14
C LYS A 157 7.28 -17.55 -8.26
N SER A 158 8.14 -17.78 -7.27
CA SER A 158 9.51 -17.26 -7.25
C SER A 158 10.39 -18.03 -6.28
N PRO A 159 11.72 -17.93 -6.40
CA PRO A 159 12.65 -18.47 -5.41
C PRO A 159 12.49 -17.84 -4.00
N GLY A 160 11.88 -16.65 -3.93
CA GLY A 160 11.63 -15.95 -2.66
C GLY A 160 10.40 -16.42 -1.89
N VAL A 161 9.55 -17.28 -2.49
CA VAL A 161 8.39 -17.84 -1.77
C VAL A 161 8.84 -18.70 -0.61
N MET A 162 8.23 -18.51 0.55
CA MET A 162 8.52 -19.26 1.78
C MET A 162 8.38 -20.76 1.60
N LEU A 163 9.07 -21.52 2.43
CA LEU A 163 8.91 -22.97 2.49
C LEU A 163 7.56 -23.39 3.11
N GLY A 164 6.99 -22.53 3.94
CA GLY A 164 5.70 -22.72 4.59
C GLY A 164 5.62 -22.03 5.95
N TYR A 165 4.44 -22.07 6.54
CA TYR A 165 4.21 -21.59 7.90
C TYR A 165 4.73 -22.60 8.92
N TYR A 166 5.49 -22.13 9.89
CA TYR A 166 6.11 -22.97 10.92
C TYR A 166 5.06 -23.76 11.71
N ASN A 167 5.24 -25.08 11.80
CA ASN A 167 4.32 -26.02 12.44
C ASN A 167 2.85 -25.93 11.98
N ASN A 168 2.59 -25.41 10.78
CA ASN A 168 1.23 -25.27 10.25
C ASN A 168 1.16 -25.69 8.76
N PRO A 169 1.26 -27.00 8.47
CA PRO A 169 1.21 -27.50 7.11
C PRO A 169 -0.15 -27.29 6.43
N GLU A 170 -1.24 -27.25 7.19
CA GLU A 170 -2.57 -27.02 6.64
C GLU A 170 -2.70 -25.57 6.12
N ALA A 171 -2.27 -24.57 6.89
CA ALA A 171 -2.23 -23.20 6.43
C ALA A 171 -1.28 -23.03 5.22
N THR A 172 -0.18 -23.77 5.18
CA THR A 172 0.74 -23.74 4.04
C THR A 172 0.08 -24.27 2.78
N LYS A 173 -0.58 -25.43 2.85
CA LYS A 173 -1.31 -26.03 1.73
C LYS A 173 -2.48 -25.17 1.24
N ALA A 174 -3.07 -24.37 2.12
CA ALA A 174 -4.15 -23.47 1.78
C ALA A 174 -3.70 -22.29 0.89
N VAL A 175 -2.40 -21.95 0.89
CA VAL A 175 -1.87 -20.79 0.17
C VAL A 175 -0.80 -21.14 -0.86
N ILE A 176 -0.15 -22.32 -0.78
CA ILE A 176 0.83 -22.80 -1.77
C ILE A 176 0.30 -24.08 -2.38
N ASN A 177 0.07 -24.05 -3.69
CA ASN A 177 -0.40 -25.23 -4.42
C ASN A 177 0.75 -26.20 -4.75
N GLU A 178 0.41 -27.39 -5.31
CA GLU A 178 1.39 -28.44 -5.66
C GLU A 178 2.39 -27.99 -6.73
N GLU A 179 2.04 -27.00 -7.56
CA GLU A 179 2.92 -26.45 -8.58
C GLU A 179 3.87 -25.38 -8.03
N GLY A 180 3.76 -25.00 -6.75
CA GLY A 180 4.58 -24.00 -6.07
C GLY A 180 4.10 -22.55 -6.30
N TRP A 181 2.86 -22.34 -6.72
CA TRP A 181 2.23 -21.04 -6.75
C TRP A 181 1.70 -20.67 -5.37
N PHE A 182 2.05 -19.48 -4.91
CA PHE A 182 1.60 -18.89 -3.66
C PHE A 182 0.47 -17.88 -3.92
N ASN A 183 -0.68 -18.10 -3.30
CA ASN A 183 -1.80 -17.16 -3.28
C ASN A 183 -1.53 -16.07 -2.25
N THR A 184 -1.39 -14.83 -2.70
CA THR A 184 -1.13 -13.67 -1.81
C THR A 184 -2.35 -13.28 -0.98
N GLY A 185 -3.54 -13.64 -1.43
CA GLY A 185 -4.82 -13.17 -0.89
C GLY A 185 -5.14 -11.71 -1.24
N ASP A 186 -4.31 -11.09 -2.07
CA ASP A 186 -4.54 -9.74 -2.57
C ASP A 186 -5.17 -9.79 -3.97
N LEU A 187 -6.10 -8.88 -4.23
CA LEU A 187 -6.73 -8.67 -5.54
C LEU A 187 -5.90 -7.64 -6.32
N ALA A 188 -5.61 -7.96 -7.56
CA ALA A 188 -4.80 -7.12 -8.41
C ALA A 188 -5.19 -7.24 -9.88
N ARG A 189 -4.76 -6.27 -10.68
CA ARG A 189 -4.80 -6.31 -12.15
C ARG A 189 -3.42 -5.96 -12.70
N ILE A 190 -3.19 -6.32 -13.94
CA ILE A 190 -1.96 -5.98 -14.68
C ILE A 190 -2.33 -5.23 -15.94
N ASP A 191 -1.61 -4.16 -16.25
CA ASP A 191 -1.78 -3.38 -17.46
C ASP A 191 -0.93 -3.93 -18.62
N GLU A 192 -1.14 -3.38 -19.83
CA GLU A 192 -0.44 -3.77 -21.07
C GLU A 192 1.09 -3.60 -20.98
N ASP A 193 1.56 -2.65 -20.17
CA ASP A 193 2.99 -2.40 -19.93
C ASP A 193 3.59 -3.30 -18.83
N GLY A 194 2.78 -4.21 -18.28
CA GLY A 194 3.18 -5.15 -17.23
C GLY A 194 3.17 -4.55 -15.82
N ALA A 195 2.67 -3.33 -15.65
CA ALA A 195 2.52 -2.72 -14.34
C ALA A 195 1.34 -3.33 -13.56
N ILE A 196 1.58 -3.63 -12.29
CA ILE A 196 0.62 -4.28 -11.41
C ILE A 196 -0.02 -3.24 -10.49
N PHE A 197 -1.33 -3.34 -10.31
CA PHE A 197 -2.14 -2.51 -9.41
C PHE A 197 -2.81 -3.39 -8.37
N ILE A 198 -2.53 -3.14 -7.10
CA ILE A 198 -3.24 -3.79 -6.00
C ILE A 198 -4.54 -3.03 -5.75
N VAL A 199 -5.66 -3.73 -5.82
CA VAL A 199 -6.99 -3.14 -5.68
C VAL A 199 -7.65 -3.45 -4.34
N GLY A 200 -7.11 -4.42 -3.60
CA GLY A 200 -7.63 -4.77 -2.27
C GLY A 200 -7.25 -6.18 -1.84
N ARG A 201 -7.96 -6.68 -0.83
CA ARG A 201 -7.81 -8.06 -0.34
C ARG A 201 -9.05 -8.89 -0.60
N SER A 202 -8.87 -10.15 -1.02
CA SER A 202 -10.00 -11.07 -1.26
C SER A 202 -10.91 -11.20 -0.04
N LYS A 203 -10.33 -11.25 1.16
CA LYS A 203 -11.08 -11.38 2.43
C LYS A 203 -11.83 -10.10 2.82
N GLU A 204 -11.39 -8.95 2.36
CA GLU A 204 -11.96 -7.63 2.65
C GLU A 204 -12.96 -7.19 1.59
N LEU A 205 -12.98 -7.85 0.43
CA LEU A 205 -13.95 -7.59 -0.63
C LEU A 205 -15.38 -7.59 -0.06
N ILE A 206 -16.11 -6.53 -0.34
CA ILE A 206 -17.51 -6.38 0.07
C ILE A 206 -18.39 -6.76 -1.11
N ILE A 207 -19.26 -7.76 -0.92
CA ILE A 207 -20.21 -8.17 -1.95
C ILE A 207 -21.59 -7.64 -1.58
N ARG A 208 -22.00 -6.56 -2.22
CA ARG A 208 -23.29 -5.93 -1.96
C ARG A 208 -24.20 -6.05 -3.15
N SER A 209 -25.32 -6.74 -2.97
CA SER A 209 -26.33 -6.93 -4.04
C SER A 209 -25.74 -7.48 -5.35
N GLY A 210 -24.70 -8.32 -5.27
CA GLY A 210 -24.01 -8.90 -6.43
C GLY A 210 -22.89 -8.03 -7.01
N PHE A 211 -22.63 -6.84 -6.45
CA PHE A 211 -21.53 -5.98 -6.88
C PHE A 211 -20.33 -6.12 -5.96
N ASN A 212 -19.14 -6.19 -6.55
CA ASN A 212 -17.87 -6.16 -5.84
C ASN A 212 -17.51 -4.73 -5.49
N ILE A 213 -17.26 -4.47 -4.21
CA ILE A 213 -16.82 -3.18 -3.70
C ILE A 213 -15.46 -3.40 -3.05
N TYR A 214 -14.48 -2.63 -3.50
CA TYR A 214 -13.09 -2.71 -3.03
C TYR A 214 -12.85 -1.61 -1.98
N PRO A 215 -12.66 -1.93 -0.69
CA PRO A 215 -12.47 -0.94 0.36
C PRO A 215 -11.42 0.14 0.06
N PRO A 216 -10.21 -0.17 -0.47
CA PRO A 216 -9.21 0.85 -0.75
C PRO A 216 -9.65 1.90 -1.77
N GLU A 217 -10.51 1.55 -2.74
CA GLU A 217 -11.04 2.50 -3.71
C GLU A 217 -11.92 3.55 -3.02
N LEU A 218 -12.82 3.10 -2.14
CA LEU A 218 -13.67 4.01 -1.36
C LEU A 218 -12.87 4.82 -0.35
N GLU A 219 -11.87 4.23 0.29
CA GLU A 219 -10.97 4.91 1.22
C GLU A 219 -10.21 6.03 0.51
N GLY A 220 -9.68 5.79 -0.69
CA GLY A 220 -9.02 6.81 -1.51
C GLY A 220 -9.95 7.97 -1.86
N ILE A 221 -11.19 7.67 -2.28
CA ILE A 221 -12.19 8.70 -2.57
C ILE A 221 -12.53 9.51 -1.30
N LEU A 222 -12.75 8.87 -0.16
CA LEU A 222 -13.04 9.56 1.10
C LEU A 222 -11.86 10.44 1.53
N CYS A 223 -10.63 9.94 1.45
CA CYS A 223 -9.41 10.67 1.80
C CYS A 223 -9.10 11.84 0.86
N SER A 224 -9.77 11.97 -0.29
CA SER A 224 -9.68 13.17 -1.12
C SER A 224 -10.38 14.40 -0.49
N HIS A 225 -11.19 14.21 0.57
CA HIS A 225 -11.79 15.32 1.30
C HIS A 225 -10.73 16.10 2.10
N PRO A 226 -10.62 17.43 1.94
CA PRO A 226 -9.52 18.24 2.49
C PRO A 226 -9.43 18.25 4.02
N ASP A 227 -10.51 17.95 4.74
CA ASP A 227 -10.56 17.95 6.21
C ASP A 227 -10.45 16.53 6.79
N LEU A 228 -10.27 15.49 5.95
CA LEU A 228 -10.10 14.11 6.39
C LEU A 228 -8.60 13.75 6.42
N ARG A 229 -8.16 13.17 7.53
CA ARG A 229 -6.80 12.68 7.68
C ARG A 229 -6.65 11.25 7.18
N ASN A 230 -7.65 10.42 7.49
CA ASN A 230 -7.65 9.00 7.17
C ASN A 230 -9.08 8.46 7.13
N SER A 231 -9.27 7.36 6.40
CA SER A 231 -10.52 6.60 6.39
C SER A 231 -10.23 5.12 6.38
N ALA A 232 -11.17 4.32 6.86
CA ALA A 232 -11.17 2.87 6.75
C ALA A 232 -12.57 2.38 6.38
N VAL A 233 -12.63 1.47 5.42
CA VAL A 233 -13.89 0.89 4.95
C VAL A 233 -13.93 -0.60 5.28
N ALA A 234 -15.01 -1.05 5.87
CA ALA A 234 -15.20 -2.43 6.26
C ALA A 234 -16.59 -2.93 5.90
N LYS A 235 -16.72 -4.25 5.79
CA LYS A 235 -18.02 -4.90 5.60
C LYS A 235 -18.73 -5.17 6.91
N ARG A 236 -20.03 -5.00 6.90
CA ARG A 236 -20.95 -5.47 7.94
C ARG A 236 -21.90 -6.51 7.35
N LYS A 237 -21.87 -7.72 7.88
CA LYS A 237 -22.81 -8.77 7.46
C LYS A 237 -24.22 -8.44 7.91
N VAL A 238 -25.17 -8.51 7.00
CA VAL A 238 -26.62 -8.39 7.23
C VAL A 238 -27.33 -9.59 6.60
N PRO A 239 -28.56 -9.92 6.98
CA PRO A 239 -29.28 -11.04 6.40
C PRO A 239 -29.33 -10.95 4.86
N GLY A 240 -28.70 -11.90 4.18
CA GLY A 240 -28.70 -12.02 2.72
C GLY A 240 -27.83 -11.02 1.96
N ASN A 241 -27.05 -10.18 2.64
CA ASN A 241 -26.20 -9.16 1.98
C ASN A 241 -25.01 -8.72 2.85
N GLU A 242 -24.16 -7.85 2.30
CA GLU A 242 -23.13 -7.12 3.04
C GLU A 242 -23.37 -5.61 2.91
N GLU A 243 -23.11 -4.87 3.97
CA GLU A 243 -23.16 -3.42 4.00
C GLU A 243 -21.77 -2.83 4.13
N VAL A 244 -21.59 -1.65 3.52
CA VAL A 244 -20.37 -0.86 3.60
C VAL A 244 -20.44 0.03 4.84
N VAL A 245 -19.41 -0.02 5.68
CA VAL A 245 -19.25 0.86 6.85
C VAL A 245 -17.95 1.60 6.70
N ALA A 246 -17.99 2.92 6.71
CA ALA A 246 -16.81 3.77 6.70
C ALA A 246 -16.52 4.32 8.11
N PHE A 247 -15.25 4.36 8.47
CA PHE A 247 -14.70 4.99 9.66
C PHE A 247 -13.84 6.16 9.23
N GLU A 248 -13.91 7.26 9.94
CA GLU A 248 -13.30 8.53 9.54
C GLU A 248 -12.41 9.06 10.67
N GLU A 249 -11.25 9.58 10.28
CA GLU A 249 -10.36 10.34 11.17
C GLU A 249 -10.21 11.76 10.62
N PRO A 250 -10.97 12.75 11.15
CA PRO A 250 -10.81 14.15 10.73
C PRO A 250 -9.43 14.71 11.10
N LEU A 251 -9.00 15.74 10.38
CA LEU A 251 -7.85 16.56 10.79
C LEU A 251 -8.12 17.21 12.15
N GLN A 252 -7.06 17.47 12.90
CA GLN A 252 -7.15 18.03 14.26
C GLN A 252 -7.93 19.36 14.26
N GLY A 253 -9.00 19.41 15.08
CA GLY A 253 -9.87 20.57 15.20
C GLY A 253 -10.89 20.73 14.08
N LYS A 254 -11.04 19.74 13.21
CA LYS A 254 -12.07 19.69 12.17
C LYS A 254 -13.19 18.77 12.57
N GLU A 255 -14.41 19.13 12.18
CA GLU A 255 -15.59 18.28 12.20
C GLU A 255 -16.09 18.11 10.79
N ILE A 256 -16.45 16.90 10.41
CA ILE A 256 -16.92 16.57 9.08
C ILE A 256 -18.38 16.11 9.21
N ASP A 257 -19.25 16.70 8.39
CA ASP A 257 -20.63 16.23 8.27
C ASP A 257 -20.64 14.92 7.45
N PRO A 258 -21.09 13.79 8.04
CA PRO A 258 -21.18 12.52 7.33
C PRO A 258 -21.99 12.57 6.03
N GLU A 259 -22.97 13.47 5.94
CA GLU A 259 -23.79 13.63 4.71
C GLU A 259 -22.98 14.26 3.56
N ILE A 260 -21.97 15.06 3.85
CA ILE A 260 -21.05 15.62 2.85
C ILE A 260 -20.19 14.49 2.26
N LEU A 261 -19.62 13.64 3.12
CA LEU A 261 -18.78 12.53 2.68
C LEU A 261 -19.53 11.50 1.85
N LYS A 262 -20.80 11.25 2.16
CA LYS A 262 -21.66 10.41 1.32
C LYS A 262 -21.83 10.97 -0.09
N LYS A 263 -21.84 12.27 -0.26
CA LYS A 263 -21.94 12.93 -1.57
C LYS A 263 -20.61 12.99 -2.31
N THR A 264 -19.51 13.07 -1.60
CA THR A 264 -18.16 13.12 -2.17
C THR A 264 -17.73 11.74 -2.68
N GLY A 265 -18.04 10.69 -1.94
CA GLY A 265 -17.53 9.35 -2.21
C GLY A 265 -18.22 8.59 -3.32
N CYS A 266 -19.47 8.90 -3.64
CA CYS A 266 -20.20 8.14 -4.67
C CYS A 266 -21.36 8.97 -5.16
N GLY A 267 -21.47 9.19 -6.46
CA GLY A 267 -22.73 9.57 -7.03
C GLY A 267 -23.84 8.62 -6.53
N ASN A 268 -24.59 9.07 -5.58
CA ASN A 268 -25.89 8.61 -5.04
C ASN A 268 -26.18 7.11 -4.79
N GLU A 269 -25.34 6.13 -5.14
CA GLU A 269 -25.81 4.72 -5.16
C GLU A 269 -25.10 3.75 -4.19
N TRP A 270 -23.90 4.06 -3.66
CA TRP A 270 -23.06 3.04 -3.02
C TRP A 270 -23.00 3.06 -1.50
N LEU A 271 -23.17 4.21 -0.84
CA LEU A 271 -23.20 4.29 0.63
C LEU A 271 -24.64 4.46 1.15
N PRO A 272 -25.14 3.54 1.98
CA PRO A 272 -26.42 3.74 2.64
C PRO A 272 -26.32 4.89 3.65
N THR A 273 -27.37 5.69 3.69
CA THR A 273 -27.50 6.94 4.47
C THR A 273 -27.36 6.82 6.01
N LYS A 274 -27.01 5.67 6.57
CA LYS A 274 -27.03 5.43 8.02
C LYS A 274 -25.71 4.97 8.66
N ASP A 275 -24.64 4.75 7.90
CA ASP A 275 -23.52 3.94 8.39
C ASP A 275 -22.14 4.62 8.49
N LEU A 276 -22.06 5.95 8.39
CA LEU A 276 -20.85 6.65 8.78
C LEU A 276 -20.86 6.81 10.30
N ARG A 277 -19.91 6.14 10.99
CA ARG A 277 -19.71 6.24 12.45
C ARG A 277 -18.33 6.82 12.73
N ARG A 278 -18.28 7.64 13.76
CA ARG A 278 -17.04 8.18 14.32
C ARG A 278 -16.24 7.12 15.08
#